data_b656961ad91e4b4ccef54986e2157001
#
_entry.id   b656961ad91e4b4ccef54986e2157001
#
_cell.length_a   1.000
_cell.length_b   1.000
_cell.length_c   1.000
_cell.angle_alpha   90.00
_cell.angle_beta   90.00
_cell.angle_gamma   90.00
#
_symmetry.space_group_name_H-M   'P 1'
#
loop_
_entity.id
_entity.type
_entity.pdbx_description
1 polymer ?
#
loop_
_entity_poly.entity_id
_entity_poly.type
_entity_poly.pdbx_seq_one_letter_code
_entity_poly.pdbx_strand_id
1 'polypeptide(L)'
;MKKSVPLITLVLFALVTYCSGADYYIDSVNGSDDNDGLSILKPWKSHMKAESASLAAGDVVHFKRGSAFSGNIRISESGTVAKPIRLTSYGKGDLPKFTNPTTRDASGNAITLGGDYIIV
;
A
#
# COMPACT_ATOMS: atom_id res chain seq x y z
N MET A 1 4.14 -52.69 -13.80
CA MET A 1 4.28 -52.22 -13.84
C MET A 1 4.20 -51.10 -13.62
N LYS A 2 4.23 -50.40 -13.52
CA LYS A 2 4.19 -49.54 -13.48
C LYS A 2 4.18 -48.64 -13.00
N LYS A 3 4.47 -47.83 -12.61
CA LYS A 3 4.54 -47.12 -12.24
C LYS A 3 4.35 -45.91 -12.30
N SER A 4 4.39 -45.15 -12.27
CA SER A 4 3.97 -44.06 -12.51
C SER A 4 3.94 -43.06 -11.58
N VAL A 5 4.52 -42.53 -11.09
CA VAL A 5 4.52 -41.71 -10.16
C VAL A 5 4.95 -40.37 -10.29
N PRO A 6 5.58 -39.95 -11.20
CA PRO A 6 6.15 -38.64 -11.37
C PRO A 6 5.26 -37.48 -11.27
N LEU A 7 4.01 -37.69 -11.28
CA LEU A 7 3.09 -36.61 -11.26
C LEU A 7 3.22 -35.72 -10.07
N ILE A 8 3.63 -36.28 -9.01
CA ILE A 8 3.67 -35.55 -7.77
C ILE A 8 4.67 -34.46 -7.82
N THR A 9 5.71 -34.66 -8.55
CA THR A 9 6.77 -33.67 -8.61
C THR A 9 6.33 -32.37 -9.20
N LEU A 10 5.39 -32.44 -10.14
CA LEU A 10 4.94 -31.25 -10.81
C LEU A 10 4.22 -30.30 -9.92
N VAL A 11 3.58 -30.82 -8.94
CA VAL A 11 2.79 -30.02 -8.05
C VAL A 11 3.62 -28.98 -7.35
N LEU A 12 4.86 -29.29 -7.11
CA LEU A 12 5.72 -28.38 -6.39
C LEU A 12 5.96 -27.07 -7.12
N PHE A 13 5.91 -27.12 -8.44
CA PHE A 13 6.12 -25.91 -9.19
C PHE A 13 5.00 -24.90 -9.00
N ALA A 14 3.83 -25.40 -8.73
CA ALA A 14 2.71 -24.50 -8.52
C ALA A 14 2.90 -23.67 -7.26
N LEU A 15 3.81 -24.07 -6.43
CA LEU A 15 4.06 -23.35 -5.20
C LEU A 15 5.06 -22.21 -5.35
N VAL A 16 5.63 -22.09 -6.51
CA VAL A 16 6.50 -20.96 -6.77
C VAL A 16 5.60 -19.78 -6.95
N THR A 17 5.35 -19.10 -5.87
CA THR A 17 4.52 -17.92 -5.91
C THR A 17 5.39 -16.72 -6.17
N TYR A 18 4.98 -15.95 -7.13
CA TYR A 18 5.57 -14.65 -7.31
C TYR A 18 4.95 -13.73 -6.29
N CYS A 19 5.74 -13.32 -5.33
CA CYS A 19 5.30 -12.29 -4.41
C CYS A 19 5.25 -10.98 -5.17
N SER A 20 4.14 -10.71 -5.82
CA SER A 20 3.86 -9.35 -6.23
C SER A 20 3.39 -8.58 -5.02
N GLY A 21 3.70 -7.31 -4.94
CA GLY A 21 3.26 -6.48 -3.85
C GLY A 21 1.76 -6.41 -3.75
N ALA A 22 1.27 -6.03 -2.60
CA ALA A 22 -0.14 -5.83 -2.37
C ALA A 22 -0.57 -4.45 -2.82
N ASP A 23 -1.84 -4.33 -3.20
CA ASP A 23 -2.48 -3.04 -3.45
C ASP A 23 -3.38 -2.72 -2.28
N TYR A 24 -3.16 -1.57 -1.66
CA TYR A 24 -3.99 -1.06 -0.58
C TYR A 24 -4.74 0.17 -1.06
N TYR A 25 -5.98 0.33 -0.59
CA TYR A 25 -6.86 1.41 -1.01
C TYR A 25 -7.34 2.19 0.20
N ILE A 26 -7.30 3.51 0.08
CA ILE A 26 -7.71 4.41 1.14
C ILE A 26 -8.68 5.44 0.57
N ASP A 27 -9.84 5.57 1.21
CA ASP A 27 -10.89 6.51 0.83
C ASP A 27 -11.39 7.18 2.10
N SER A 28 -11.09 8.46 2.26
CA SER A 28 -11.43 9.18 3.48
C SER A 28 -12.93 9.43 3.64
N VAL A 29 -13.69 9.30 2.57
CA VAL A 29 -15.13 9.56 2.57
C VAL A 29 -15.93 8.29 2.84
N ASN A 30 -15.65 7.23 2.06
CA ASN A 30 -16.45 6.01 2.09
C ASN A 30 -15.71 4.82 2.70
N GLY A 31 -14.46 4.99 3.11
CA GLY A 31 -13.69 3.92 3.70
C GLY A 31 -14.05 3.62 5.14
N SER A 32 -13.51 2.54 5.65
CA SER A 32 -13.60 2.14 7.05
C SER A 32 -12.31 1.46 7.46
N ASP A 33 -11.81 1.80 8.62
CA ASP A 33 -10.59 1.16 9.14
C ASP A 33 -10.83 -0.27 9.60
N ASP A 34 -12.09 -0.71 9.63
CA ASP A 34 -12.43 -2.11 9.86
C ASP A 34 -12.30 -2.95 8.60
N ASN A 35 -12.17 -2.32 7.43
CA ASN A 35 -11.94 -3.02 6.18
C ASN A 35 -10.51 -3.54 6.09
N ASP A 36 -10.26 -4.46 5.16
CA ASP A 36 -8.93 -4.99 4.94
C ASP A 36 -8.05 -4.10 4.06
N GLY A 37 -8.64 -3.11 3.40
CA GLY A 37 -7.92 -2.20 2.53
C GLY A 37 -7.46 -2.80 1.21
N LEU A 38 -7.80 -4.04 0.94
CA LEU A 38 -7.24 -4.78 -0.21
C LEU A 38 -8.06 -4.64 -1.50
N SER A 39 -9.14 -3.88 -1.48
CA SER A 39 -9.94 -3.66 -2.68
C SER A 39 -10.59 -2.28 -2.65
N ILE A 40 -11.01 -1.83 -3.83
CA ILE A 40 -11.75 -0.57 -3.96
C ILE A 40 -13.07 -0.61 -3.19
N LEU A 41 -13.65 -1.79 -3.04
CA LEU A 41 -14.93 -1.94 -2.35
C LEU A 41 -14.79 -1.98 -0.83
N LYS A 42 -13.60 -2.24 -0.33
CA LYS A 42 -13.32 -2.30 1.11
C LYS A 42 -12.09 -1.48 1.47
N PRO A 43 -12.08 -0.18 1.14
CA PRO A 43 -10.92 0.65 1.43
C PRO A 43 -10.84 1.00 2.91
N TRP A 44 -9.65 1.30 3.35
CA TRP A 44 -9.45 1.94 4.65
C TRP A 44 -9.92 3.39 4.59
N LYS A 45 -10.20 3.94 5.74
CA LYS A 45 -10.58 5.36 5.85
C LYS A 45 -9.39 6.24 6.17
N SER A 46 -8.54 5.79 7.06
CA SER A 46 -7.43 6.59 7.59
C SER A 46 -6.13 6.25 6.90
N HIS A 47 -5.35 7.28 6.57
CA HIS A 47 -4.00 7.10 6.03
C HIS A 47 -3.07 6.43 7.04
N MET A 48 -3.40 6.49 8.32
CA MET A 48 -2.58 5.86 9.36
C MET A 48 -2.58 4.34 9.24
N LYS A 49 -3.58 3.77 8.59
CA LYS A 49 -3.59 2.32 8.33
C LYS A 49 -2.41 1.92 7.44
N ALA A 50 -2.03 2.76 6.51
CA ALA A 50 -0.87 2.49 5.66
C ALA A 50 0.42 2.46 6.48
N GLU A 51 0.54 3.32 7.48
CA GLU A 51 1.71 3.31 8.35
C GLU A 51 1.80 2.03 9.17
N SER A 52 0.66 1.52 9.63
CA SER A 52 0.61 0.33 10.48
C SER A 52 0.61 -0.96 9.69
N ALA A 53 0.49 -0.91 8.37
CA ALA A 53 0.37 -2.10 7.55
C ALA A 53 1.69 -2.82 7.31
N SER A 54 2.81 -2.24 7.70
CA SER A 54 4.15 -2.82 7.48
C SER A 54 4.36 -3.13 6.00
N LEU A 55 4.39 -2.09 5.20
CA LEU A 55 4.50 -2.23 3.75
C LEU A 55 5.76 -2.98 3.36
N ALA A 56 5.65 -3.76 2.31
CA ALA A 56 6.75 -4.53 1.76
C ALA A 56 7.11 -4.03 0.35
N ALA A 57 8.28 -4.42 -0.12
CA ALA A 57 8.71 -4.06 -1.46
C ALA A 57 7.67 -4.45 -2.50
N GLY A 58 7.33 -3.52 -3.36
CA GLY A 58 6.34 -3.71 -4.41
C GLY A 58 4.91 -3.37 -4.00
N ASP A 59 4.66 -3.05 -2.75
CA ASP A 59 3.34 -2.64 -2.32
C ASP A 59 2.99 -1.26 -2.88
N VAL A 60 1.71 -1.07 -3.15
CA VAL A 60 1.18 0.19 -3.68
C VAL A 60 0.04 0.64 -2.78
N VAL A 61 0.08 1.89 -2.36
CA VAL A 61 -1.01 2.50 -1.60
C VAL A 61 -1.73 3.49 -2.52
N HIS A 62 -3.01 3.25 -2.73
CA HIS A 62 -3.85 4.05 -3.61
C HIS A 62 -4.76 4.94 -2.78
N PHE A 63 -4.59 6.24 -2.90
CA PHE A 63 -5.44 7.21 -2.23
C PHE A 63 -6.53 7.69 -3.19
N LYS A 64 -7.78 7.61 -2.75
CA LYS A 64 -8.87 8.00 -3.61
C LYS A 64 -8.87 9.50 -3.86
N ARG A 65 -9.06 9.90 -5.09
CA ARG A 65 -9.23 11.31 -5.45
C ARG A 65 -10.48 11.87 -4.76
N GLY A 66 -10.39 13.10 -4.35
CA GLY A 66 -11.44 13.73 -3.54
C GLY A 66 -11.30 13.49 -2.05
N SER A 67 -10.34 12.67 -1.63
CA SER A 67 -10.07 12.43 -0.22
C SER A 67 -9.27 13.58 0.39
N ALA A 68 -9.50 13.81 1.68
CA ALA A 68 -8.73 14.76 2.46
C ALA A 68 -8.30 14.09 3.76
N PHE A 69 -7.03 14.22 4.06
CA PHE A 69 -6.42 13.61 5.24
C PHE A 69 -5.75 14.69 6.08
N SER A 70 -5.89 14.57 7.38
CA SER A 70 -5.27 15.50 8.33
C SER A 70 -4.18 14.78 9.09
N GLY A 71 -3.03 15.40 9.19
CA GLY A 71 -1.88 14.84 9.84
C GLY A 71 -0.83 14.34 8.86
N ASN A 72 0.31 14.00 9.38
CA ASN A 72 1.43 13.50 8.60
C ASN A 72 1.29 12.00 8.38
N ILE A 73 1.58 11.55 7.16
CA ILE A 73 1.76 10.13 6.90
C ILE A 73 3.25 9.84 6.82
N ARG A 74 3.68 8.79 7.51
CA ARG A 74 5.08 8.39 7.54
C ARG A 74 5.21 6.97 7.00
N ILE A 75 6.06 6.80 6.02
CA ILE A 75 6.41 5.48 5.48
C ILE A 75 7.88 5.27 5.77
N SER A 76 8.18 4.30 6.61
CA SER A 76 9.55 3.99 7.04
C SER A 76 10.10 2.71 6.41
N GLU A 77 9.24 1.91 5.80
CA GLU A 77 9.67 0.72 5.10
C GLU A 77 10.35 1.07 3.79
N SER A 78 11.13 0.14 3.28
CA SER A 78 11.86 0.33 2.02
C SER A 78 11.38 -0.64 0.96
N GLY A 79 11.31 -0.16 -0.28
CA GLY A 79 11.18 -1.01 -1.43
C GLY A 79 12.54 -1.48 -1.95
N THR A 80 12.57 -1.91 -3.19
CA THR A 80 13.82 -2.22 -3.90
C THR A 80 13.80 -1.54 -5.26
N VAL A 81 14.93 -1.54 -5.95
CA VAL A 81 15.01 -0.97 -7.29
C VAL A 81 13.97 -1.61 -8.21
N ALA A 82 13.84 -2.93 -8.15
CA ALA A 82 12.91 -3.66 -9.00
C ALA A 82 11.48 -3.59 -8.50
N LYS A 83 11.29 -3.39 -7.20
CA LYS A 83 9.97 -3.39 -6.56
C LYS A 83 9.86 -2.24 -5.57
N PRO A 84 9.76 -1.01 -6.05
CA PRO A 84 9.60 0.13 -5.14
C PRO A 84 8.23 0.09 -4.46
N ILE A 85 8.15 0.73 -3.30
CA ILE A 85 6.86 1.04 -2.69
C ILE A 85 6.31 2.26 -3.40
N ARG A 86 5.04 2.25 -3.74
CA ARG A 86 4.41 3.36 -4.45
C ARG A 86 3.25 3.94 -3.66
N LEU A 87 3.17 5.25 -3.66
CA LEU A 87 2.00 5.97 -3.18
C LEU A 87 1.40 6.66 -4.39
N THR A 88 0.15 6.39 -4.69
CA THR A 88 -0.50 6.94 -5.88
C THR A 88 -1.96 7.28 -5.58
N SER A 89 -2.67 7.77 -6.58
CA SER A 89 -4.08 8.10 -6.46
C SER A 89 -4.91 7.30 -7.44
N TYR A 90 -6.20 7.18 -7.15
CA TYR A 90 -7.14 6.49 -8.04
C TYR A 90 -8.49 7.19 -8.03
N GLY A 91 -9.34 6.83 -8.99
CA GLY A 91 -10.67 7.40 -9.13
C GLY A 91 -10.65 8.71 -9.91
N LYS A 92 -11.65 9.52 -9.71
CA LYS A 92 -11.85 10.79 -10.42
C LYS A 92 -12.02 11.92 -9.43
N GLY A 93 -11.69 13.12 -9.86
CA GLY A 93 -11.84 14.32 -9.07
C GLY A 93 -10.50 14.92 -8.69
N ASP A 94 -10.51 15.76 -7.67
CA ASP A 94 -9.31 16.43 -7.20
C ASP A 94 -8.32 15.43 -6.61
N LEU A 95 -7.05 15.75 -6.70
CA LEU A 95 -6.03 14.92 -6.09
C LEU A 95 -6.25 14.79 -4.58
N PRO A 96 -5.85 13.67 -3.98
CA PRO A 96 -5.91 13.51 -2.53
C PRO A 96 -5.15 14.64 -1.85
N LYS A 97 -5.72 15.16 -0.78
CA LYS A 97 -5.16 16.32 -0.10
C LYS A 97 -4.68 15.90 1.28
N PHE A 98 -3.43 16.20 1.57
CA PHE A 98 -2.84 15.97 2.88
C PHE A 98 -2.55 17.32 3.51
N THR A 99 -3.04 17.52 4.72
CA THR A 99 -2.76 18.75 5.47
C THR A 99 -2.15 18.37 6.81
N ASN A 100 -1.05 19.01 7.14
CA ASN A 100 -0.45 18.85 8.44
C ASN A 100 -0.73 20.11 9.25
N PRO A 101 -1.79 20.10 10.08
CA PRO A 101 -2.17 21.29 10.83
C PRO A 101 -1.29 21.57 12.02
N THR A 102 -0.41 20.65 12.36
CA THR A 102 0.47 20.83 13.51
C THR A 102 1.91 20.85 13.05
N THR A 103 2.61 21.89 13.42
CA THR A 103 4.03 22.01 13.18
C THR A 103 4.82 21.12 14.15
N ARG A 104 4.55 19.84 14.13
CA ARG A 104 5.20 18.93 15.06
C ARG A 104 6.64 18.67 14.71
N ASP A 105 6.94 18.71 13.46
CA ASP A 105 8.32 18.76 13.05
C ASP A 105 8.54 20.12 12.38
N ALA A 106 9.72 20.61 12.51
CA ALA A 106 10.07 21.92 11.98
C ALA A 106 9.94 22.00 10.44
N SER A 107 9.68 20.87 9.80
CA SER A 107 9.58 20.81 8.34
C SER A 107 8.15 20.96 7.83
N GLY A 108 7.14 20.75 8.69
CA GLY A 108 5.74 20.88 8.30
C GLY A 108 5.30 19.91 7.22
N ASN A 109 6.02 18.81 7.04
CA ASN A 109 5.74 17.87 5.95
C ASN A 109 4.44 17.12 6.18
N ALA A 110 3.66 17.00 5.11
CA ALA A 110 2.46 16.16 5.13
C ALA A 110 2.81 14.69 4.87
N ILE A 111 3.88 14.44 4.15
CA ILE A 111 4.35 13.08 3.86
C ILE A 111 5.82 13.01 4.26
N THR A 112 6.17 12.00 5.04
CA THR A 112 7.55 11.76 5.45
C THR A 112 7.96 10.37 5.01
N LEU A 113 9.04 10.29 4.23
CA LEU A 113 9.57 9.04 3.72
C LEU A 113 10.87 8.76 4.47
N GLY A 114 10.88 7.69 5.24
CA GLY A 114 12.04 7.28 6.01
C GLY A 114 12.78 6.09 5.41
N GLY A 115 12.21 5.46 4.40
CA GLY A 115 12.83 4.33 3.73
C GLY A 115 13.37 4.69 2.35
N ASP A 116 13.96 3.70 1.70
CA ASP A 116 14.52 3.85 0.37
C ASP A 116 13.59 3.27 -0.69
N TYR A 117 13.76 3.71 -1.93
CA TYR A 117 12.99 3.24 -3.08
C TYR A 117 11.48 3.36 -2.87
N ILE A 118 11.07 4.56 -2.52
CA ILE A 118 9.66 4.92 -2.40
C ILE A 118 9.36 5.94 -3.49
N ILE A 119 8.26 5.72 -4.22
CA ILE A 119 7.80 6.60 -5.30
C ILE A 119 6.44 7.19 -4.91
N VAL A 120 6.31 8.51 -5.06
CA VAL A 120 5.08 9.22 -4.75
C VAL A 120 4.53 9.90 -6.01
#